data_ffb48bb0fdf77e2aa66de627c9e93fe7
#
_entry.id   ffb48bb0fdf77e2aa66de627c9e93fe7
#
_cell.length_a   1.000
_cell.length_b   1.000
_cell.length_c   1.000
_cell.angle_alpha   90.00
_cell.angle_beta   90.00
_cell.angle_gamma   90.00
#
_symmetry.space_group_name_H-M   'P 1'
#
loop_
_entity.id
_entity.type
_entity.pdbx_description
1 polymer ?
#
loop_
_entity_poly.entity_id
_entity_poly.type
_entity_poly.pdbx_seq_one_letter_code
_entity_poly.pdbx_strand_id
1 'polypeptide(L)'
;MNIDAFLAGKQLLKDEGYQFQDVVLNLGYSQGGNSGMWVNRLVAEGYRSDELPKIDYCIIGGGPYDMYSHYRKLAEDNVSQYPVALPLILSGMIDAGGYKVKNEDVFSDDFVQYLSELVD
;
A
#
# COMPACT_ATOMS: atom_id res chain seq x y z
N MET A 1 -0.13 -7.23 -7.01
CA MET A 1 -0.92 -6.18 -7.72
C MET A 1 -0.06 -5.17 -8.46
N ASN A 2 0.76 -4.31 -7.81
CA ASN A 2 1.57 -3.30 -8.56
C ASN A 2 2.57 -3.94 -9.54
N ILE A 3 3.23 -5.02 -9.13
CA ILE A 3 4.17 -5.78 -9.98
C ILE A 3 3.44 -6.40 -11.16
N ASP A 4 2.28 -7.02 -10.94
CA ASP A 4 1.50 -7.64 -12.02
C ASP A 4 1.00 -6.60 -13.02
N ALA A 5 0.57 -5.43 -12.53
CA ALA A 5 0.16 -4.32 -13.39
C ALA A 5 1.33 -3.79 -14.24
N PHE A 6 2.53 -3.71 -13.66
CA PHE A 6 3.74 -3.34 -14.40
C PHE A 6 4.06 -4.35 -15.51
N LEU A 7 4.03 -5.65 -15.20
CA LEU A 7 4.31 -6.71 -16.18
C LEU A 7 3.27 -6.75 -17.28
N ALA A 8 1.99 -6.63 -16.93
CA ALA A 8 0.90 -6.57 -17.91
C ALA A 8 1.02 -5.33 -18.81
N GLY A 9 1.33 -4.17 -18.25
CA GLY A 9 1.56 -2.95 -19.02
C GLY A 9 2.76 -3.07 -19.95
N LYS A 10 3.87 -3.65 -19.48
CA LYS A 10 5.06 -3.90 -20.31
C LYS A 10 4.74 -4.85 -21.48
N GLN A 11 3.94 -5.88 -21.23
CA GLN A 11 3.51 -6.81 -22.28
C GLN A 11 2.60 -6.11 -23.29
N LEU A 12 1.59 -5.36 -22.84
CA LEU A 12 0.70 -4.61 -23.72
C LEU A 12 1.47 -3.66 -24.64
N LEU A 13 2.42 -2.91 -24.11
CA LEU A 13 3.24 -1.99 -24.91
C LEU A 13 4.04 -2.73 -26.00
N LYS A 14 4.55 -3.92 -25.70
CA LYS A 14 5.23 -4.77 -26.70
C LYS A 14 4.29 -5.25 -27.78
N ASP A 15 3.10 -5.71 -27.40
CA ASP A 15 2.09 -6.25 -28.33
C ASP A 15 1.59 -5.14 -29.29
N GLU A 16 1.50 -3.92 -28.80
CA GLU A 16 1.15 -2.73 -29.59
C GLU A 16 2.34 -2.17 -30.42
N GLY A 17 3.51 -2.78 -30.35
CA GLY A 17 4.68 -2.41 -31.14
C GLY A 17 5.46 -1.19 -30.63
N TYR A 18 5.20 -0.76 -29.41
CA TYR A 18 5.95 0.34 -28.81
C TYR A 18 7.37 -0.09 -28.44
N GLN A 19 8.34 0.78 -28.77
CA GLN A 19 9.71 0.64 -28.30
C GLN A 19 9.93 1.51 -27.05
N PHE A 20 10.47 0.93 -26.01
CA PHE A 20 10.80 1.64 -24.77
C PHE A 20 12.18 1.22 -24.27
N GLN A 21 12.82 2.10 -23.54
CA GLN A 21 14.09 1.79 -22.89
C GLN A 21 13.86 0.90 -21.67
N ASP A 22 14.79 0.00 -21.40
CA ASP A 22 14.75 -0.89 -20.23
C ASP A 22 15.22 -0.15 -18.96
N VAL A 23 14.70 1.06 -18.76
CA VAL A 23 14.96 1.86 -17.56
C VAL A 23 13.68 1.89 -16.72
N VAL A 24 13.80 1.46 -15.47
CA VAL A 24 12.67 1.39 -14.55
C VAL A 24 12.80 2.41 -13.44
N LEU A 25 11.81 3.31 -13.38
CA LEU A 25 11.66 4.29 -12.30
C LEU A 25 10.52 3.85 -11.39
N ASN A 26 10.79 3.76 -10.10
CA ASN A 26 9.78 3.56 -9.08
C ASN A 26 9.49 4.88 -8.39
N LEU A 27 8.29 5.42 -8.63
CA LEU A 27 7.83 6.69 -8.06
C LEU A 27 6.64 6.44 -7.14
N GLY A 28 6.64 7.05 -5.96
CA GLY A 28 5.52 6.90 -5.04
C GLY A 28 5.46 7.99 -3.98
N TYR A 29 4.25 8.44 -3.67
CA TYR A 29 4.00 9.38 -2.60
C TYR A 29 2.87 8.90 -1.70
N SER A 30 2.92 9.17 -0.39
CA SER A 30 1.94 8.76 0.60
C SER A 30 1.75 7.23 0.60
N GLN A 31 0.56 6.71 0.40
CA GLN A 31 0.31 5.27 0.25
C GLN A 31 1.14 4.66 -0.90
N GLY A 32 1.31 5.40 -2.00
CA GLY A 32 2.19 5.01 -3.10
C GLY A 32 3.66 4.92 -2.70
N GLY A 33 4.10 5.75 -1.75
CA GLY A 33 5.44 5.65 -1.15
C GLY A 33 5.64 4.33 -0.41
N ASN A 34 4.67 3.94 0.42
CA ASN A 34 4.68 2.64 1.10
C ASN A 34 4.71 1.48 0.09
N SER A 35 3.80 1.49 -0.88
CA SER A 35 3.74 0.46 -1.92
C SER A 35 5.02 0.38 -2.74
N GLY A 36 5.62 1.54 -3.08
CA GLY A 36 6.89 1.62 -3.80
C GLY A 36 8.05 1.03 -3.01
N MET A 37 8.09 1.28 -1.68
CA MET A 37 9.11 0.67 -0.80
C MET A 37 8.98 -0.85 -0.78
N TRP A 38 7.75 -1.38 -0.69
CA TRP A 38 7.52 -2.83 -0.77
C TRP A 38 7.96 -3.43 -2.10
N VAL A 39 7.67 -2.76 -3.22
CA VAL A 39 8.14 -3.20 -4.55
C VAL A 39 9.66 -3.23 -4.61
N ASN A 40 10.34 -2.17 -4.14
CA ASN A 40 11.80 -2.14 -4.07
C ASN A 40 12.38 -3.30 -3.26
N ARG A 41 11.80 -3.56 -2.10
CA ARG A 41 12.21 -4.65 -1.23
C ARG A 41 12.05 -6.00 -1.92
N LEU A 42 10.89 -6.28 -2.51
CA LEU A 42 10.62 -7.55 -3.19
C LEU A 42 11.58 -7.77 -4.36
N VAL A 43 11.85 -6.74 -5.15
CA VAL A 43 12.84 -6.84 -6.25
C VAL A 43 14.24 -7.08 -5.71
N ALA A 44 14.65 -6.41 -4.64
CA ALA A 44 15.95 -6.61 -4.00
C ALA A 44 16.10 -8.02 -3.38
N GLU A 45 15.01 -8.60 -2.89
CA GLU A 45 14.96 -9.97 -2.36
C GLU A 45 14.87 -11.04 -3.48
N GLY A 46 14.84 -10.65 -4.75
CA GLY A 46 14.81 -11.54 -5.90
C GLY A 46 13.42 -12.09 -6.24
N TYR A 47 12.35 -11.48 -5.75
CA TYR A 47 10.99 -11.90 -6.09
C TYR A 47 10.76 -11.77 -7.60
N ARG A 48 10.38 -12.89 -8.25
CA ARG A 48 10.15 -12.99 -9.71
C ARG A 48 11.33 -12.42 -10.53
N SER A 49 12.57 -12.71 -10.13
CA SER A 49 13.79 -12.18 -10.75
C SER A 49 13.91 -12.50 -12.25
N ASP A 50 13.24 -13.56 -12.71
CA ASP A 50 13.22 -13.96 -14.13
C ASP A 50 12.32 -13.07 -14.99
N GLU A 51 11.40 -12.33 -14.39
CA GLU A 51 10.39 -11.53 -15.07
C GLU A 51 10.57 -10.03 -14.82
N LEU A 52 11.06 -9.68 -13.63
CA LEU A 52 11.19 -8.29 -13.18
C LEU A 52 12.56 -7.72 -13.52
N PRO A 53 12.61 -6.57 -14.20
CA PRO A 53 13.86 -5.85 -14.37
C PRO A 53 14.33 -5.26 -13.04
N LYS A 54 15.60 -4.91 -12.98
CA LYS A 54 16.15 -4.09 -11.91
C LYS A 54 15.46 -2.73 -11.87
N ILE A 55 15.23 -2.20 -10.69
CA ILE A 55 14.80 -0.81 -10.51
C ILE A 55 16.04 0.07 -10.56
N ASP A 56 16.12 0.95 -11.55
CA ASP A 56 17.26 1.83 -11.76
C ASP A 56 17.21 3.07 -10.87
N TYR A 57 16.02 3.63 -10.71
CA TYR A 57 15.79 4.82 -9.88
C TYR A 57 14.56 4.64 -9.01
N CYS A 58 14.65 5.15 -7.78
CA CYS A 58 13.54 5.13 -6.83
C CYS A 58 13.41 6.50 -6.18
N ILE A 59 12.23 7.11 -6.34
CA ILE A 59 11.87 8.38 -5.70
C ILE A 59 10.56 8.16 -4.97
N ILE A 60 10.62 7.93 -3.68
CA ILE A 60 9.47 7.66 -2.82
C ILE A 60 9.50 8.55 -1.59
N GLY A 61 8.34 9.07 -1.20
CA GLY A 61 8.25 9.98 -0.09
C GLY A 61 6.89 9.96 0.61
N GLY A 62 6.87 10.49 1.84
CA GLY A 62 5.64 10.70 2.62
C GLY A 62 4.82 9.45 2.92
N GLY A 63 5.39 8.27 2.79
CA GLY A 63 4.70 7.01 3.01
C GLY A 63 4.66 6.61 4.49
N PRO A 64 3.62 5.84 4.90
CA PRO A 64 3.54 5.25 6.22
C PRO A 64 4.47 4.03 6.31
N TYR A 65 5.76 4.27 6.52
CA TYR A 65 6.78 3.21 6.51
C TYR A 65 6.87 2.45 7.83
N ASP A 66 6.62 3.11 8.95
CA ASP A 66 6.54 2.53 10.28
C ASP A 66 5.15 2.72 10.87
N MET A 67 4.25 1.80 10.52
CA MET A 67 2.85 1.84 10.95
C MET A 67 2.72 1.69 12.46
N TYR A 68 3.58 0.89 13.10
CA TYR A 68 3.53 0.70 14.55
C TYR A 68 3.78 2.00 15.30
N SER A 69 4.89 2.67 15.03
CA SER A 69 5.21 3.94 15.67
C SER A 69 4.19 5.04 15.35
N HIS A 70 3.67 5.03 14.13
CA HIS A 70 2.64 5.99 13.71
C HIS A 70 1.34 5.81 14.52
N TYR A 71 0.80 4.61 14.61
CA TYR A 71 -0.43 4.36 15.37
C TYR A 71 -0.25 4.53 16.88
N ARG A 72 0.90 4.12 17.40
CA ARG A 72 1.23 4.37 18.78
C ARG A 72 1.20 5.86 19.11
N LYS A 73 1.81 6.69 18.26
CA LYS A 73 1.80 8.14 18.45
C LYS A 73 0.39 8.73 18.35
N LEU A 74 -0.43 8.29 17.40
CA LEU A 74 -1.83 8.71 17.30
C LEU A 74 -2.62 8.37 18.56
N ALA A 75 -2.40 7.19 19.14
CA ALA A 75 -3.06 6.78 20.38
C ALA A 75 -2.58 7.62 21.59
N GLU A 76 -1.30 7.96 21.65
CA GLU A 76 -0.73 8.81 22.71
C GLU A 76 -1.22 10.25 22.61
N ASP A 77 -1.28 10.81 21.39
CA ASP A 77 -1.68 12.21 21.16
C ASP A 77 -3.21 12.40 21.21
N ASN A 78 -4.01 11.36 21.10
CA ASN A 78 -5.48 11.39 20.98
C ASN A 78 -6.00 12.31 19.87
N VAL A 79 -5.21 12.57 18.84
CA VAL A 79 -5.54 13.46 17.73
C VAL A 79 -5.14 12.81 16.42
N SER A 80 -6.08 12.73 15.49
CA SER A 80 -5.80 12.34 14.11
C SER A 80 -6.03 13.52 13.17
N GLN A 81 -5.05 13.81 12.32
CA GLN A 81 -5.19 14.82 11.25
C GLN A 81 -6.14 14.33 10.14
N TYR A 82 -6.33 13.03 10.02
CA TYR A 82 -7.18 12.38 9.01
C TYR A 82 -8.11 11.35 9.69
N PRO A 83 -9.12 11.81 10.43
CA PRO A 83 -9.96 10.94 11.25
C PRO A 83 -10.71 9.88 10.42
N VAL A 84 -11.05 10.17 9.17
CA VAL A 84 -11.75 9.22 8.28
C VAL A 84 -10.82 8.11 7.77
N ALA A 85 -9.55 8.41 7.52
CA ALA A 85 -8.61 7.43 6.99
C ALA A 85 -8.26 6.33 8.00
N LEU A 86 -8.21 6.66 9.29
CA LEU A 86 -7.82 5.72 10.33
C LEU A 86 -8.78 4.51 10.44
N PRO A 87 -10.11 4.68 10.52
CA PRO A 87 -11.05 3.57 10.54
C PRO A 87 -10.97 2.69 9.30
N LEU A 88 -10.87 3.28 8.11
CA LEU A 88 -10.76 2.54 6.84
C LEU A 88 -9.50 1.67 6.80
N ILE A 89 -8.37 2.20 7.24
CA ILE A 89 -7.10 1.46 7.29
C ILE A 89 -7.20 0.32 8.31
N LEU A 90 -7.71 0.59 9.51
CA LEU A 90 -7.84 -0.42 10.57
C LEU A 90 -8.81 -1.54 10.16
N SER A 91 -9.97 -1.19 9.61
CA SER A 91 -10.93 -2.17 9.09
C SER A 91 -10.31 -3.04 7.99
N GLY A 92 -9.65 -2.41 7.00
CA GLY A 92 -8.96 -3.15 5.94
C GLY A 92 -7.82 -4.04 6.46
N MET A 93 -7.12 -3.65 7.52
CA MET A 93 -6.09 -4.49 8.16
C MET A 93 -6.72 -5.69 8.89
N ILE A 94 -7.85 -5.49 9.56
CA ILE A 94 -8.60 -6.57 10.24
C ILE A 94 -9.06 -7.58 9.20
N ASP A 95 -9.69 -7.13 8.13
CA ASP A 95 -10.25 -8.00 7.09
C ASP A 95 -9.18 -8.78 6.31
N ALA A 96 -8.09 -8.11 5.93
CA ALA A 96 -7.02 -8.69 5.11
C ALA A 96 -5.96 -9.45 5.93
N GLY A 97 -5.77 -9.08 7.19
CA GLY A 97 -4.62 -9.51 7.98
C GLY A 97 -4.78 -10.83 8.74
N GLY A 98 -5.98 -11.41 8.76
CA GLY A 98 -6.25 -12.64 9.52
C GLY A 98 -6.08 -12.48 11.03
N TYR A 99 -6.19 -11.26 11.53
CA TYR A 99 -6.13 -10.99 12.97
C TYR A 99 -7.38 -11.54 13.68
N LYS A 100 -7.21 -12.01 14.92
CA LYS A 100 -8.31 -12.46 15.78
C LYS A 100 -9.00 -11.28 16.50
N VAL A 101 -9.17 -10.19 15.78
CA VAL A 101 -9.78 -8.95 16.25
C VAL A 101 -10.90 -8.60 15.28
N LYS A 102 -12.03 -8.15 15.78
CA LYS A 102 -13.18 -7.73 14.98
C LYS A 102 -13.33 -6.22 15.04
N ASN A 103 -14.10 -5.66 14.12
CA ASN A 103 -14.40 -4.23 14.12
C ASN A 103 -15.06 -3.78 15.44
N GLU A 104 -15.91 -4.61 16.02
CA GLU A 104 -16.58 -4.37 17.31
C GLU A 104 -15.62 -4.31 18.52
N ASP A 105 -14.42 -4.89 18.38
CA ASP A 105 -13.39 -4.83 19.43
C ASP A 105 -12.57 -3.53 19.39
N VAL A 106 -12.62 -2.82 18.26
CA VAL A 106 -11.77 -1.65 17.98
C VAL A 106 -12.56 -0.35 17.95
N PHE A 107 -13.78 -0.39 17.46
CA PHE A 107 -14.63 0.78 17.25
C PHE A 107 -15.81 0.80 18.24
N SER A 108 -16.33 1.99 18.53
CA SER A 108 -17.55 2.12 19.31
C SER A 108 -18.75 1.55 18.58
N ASP A 109 -19.74 1.07 19.34
CA ASP A 109 -21.00 0.53 18.79
C ASP A 109 -21.68 1.51 17.83
N ASP A 110 -21.69 2.80 18.17
CA ASP A 110 -22.24 3.87 17.34
C ASP A 110 -21.52 4.00 16.00
N PHE A 111 -20.21 3.70 15.96
CA PHE A 111 -19.43 3.81 14.73
C PHE A 111 -19.52 2.56 13.86
N VAL A 112 -19.58 1.37 14.45
CA VAL A 112 -19.65 0.09 13.73
C VAL A 112 -20.84 0.04 12.77
N GLN A 113 -21.99 0.60 13.17
CA GLN A 113 -23.17 0.65 12.31
C GLN A 113 -22.96 1.43 10.99
N TYR A 114 -22.03 2.40 10.97
CA TYR A 114 -21.74 3.22 9.79
C TYR A 114 -20.56 2.69 8.96
N LEU A 115 -19.82 1.71 9.49
CA LEU A 115 -18.65 1.17 8.80
C LEU A 115 -18.97 0.57 7.43
N SER A 116 -20.10 -0.15 7.32
CA SER A 116 -20.54 -0.72 6.05
C SER A 116 -20.88 0.35 5.01
N GLU A 117 -21.40 1.49 5.43
CA GLU A 117 -21.74 2.61 4.55
C GLU A 117 -20.48 3.35 4.02
N LEU A 118 -19.34 3.20 4.71
CA LEU A 118 -18.07 3.83 4.31
C LEU A 118 -17.23 2.97 3.37
N VAL A 119 -17.54 1.67 3.30
CA VAL A 119 -16.73 0.67 2.57
C VAL A 119 -17.41 0.17 1.29
N ASP A 120 -18.74 0.37 1.15
CA ASP A 120 -19.50 0.10 -0.07
C ASP A 120 -19.33 1.22 -1.11
#